data_cce45198e94a1aebde72024cb0c24acd
#
_entry.id   cce45198e94a1aebde72024cb0c24acd
#
_cell.length_a   1.000
_cell.length_b   1.000
_cell.length_c   1.000
_cell.angle_alpha   90.00
_cell.angle_beta   90.00
_cell.angle_gamma   90.00
#
_symmetry.space_group_name_H-M   'P 1'
#
loop_
_entity.id
_entity.type
_entity.pdbx_description
1 polymer ?
#
loop_
_entity_poly.entity_id
_entity_poly.type
_entity_poly.pdbx_seq_one_letter_code
_entity_poly.pdbx_strand_id
1 'polypeptide(L)'
;MLDDSILFTVFLIFTGAAILATVGLFARQSLLSTYIILGVLVGPMGIGLIKDANLIADLSHIGIIFLLFLLGIDLYPQKLLLLIRQTTVITVSSTLVFGVLGYVIATVFGLAPRDCLLVGLATTFSSTIVSLKLLPTTVLHHRHTGEVIISILLLQDFLAIASLLFLHGLSAQGTSWQQAGWLIGSLPLLFFGGLAGERWVLRPLFARFDQIGEYVFLLTLGWCLGIGQLAHSLGLPYEIGAFIAGITVANSPIAAYIADNLRPLRDFFLVMFFFAIGAGLSVTGLGTIWLGAVVLAVAVVVIKPLVFSVLFKTAGEPDSLASEAGVRLGQMSEFSLLLVAVAANAKAITSAGATLVQLATIITFVISSVVVVLRYPTPIALSAGLRRD
;
A
#
# COMPACT_ATOMS: atom_id res chain seq x y z
N MET A 1 -25.09 -25.71 -8.42
CA MET A 1 -24.16 -25.84 -7.30
C MET A 1 -22.78 -25.44 -7.81
N LEU A 2 -22.47 -24.14 -7.79
CA LEU A 2 -21.11 -23.69 -8.00
C LEU A 2 -20.45 -23.86 -6.64
N ASP A 3 -19.42 -24.69 -6.61
CA ASP A 3 -18.70 -25.11 -5.41
C ASP A 3 -18.05 -23.87 -4.75
N ASP A 4 -18.41 -23.54 -3.51
CA ASP A 4 -17.73 -22.53 -2.69
C ASP A 4 -16.34 -23.04 -2.25
N SER A 5 -15.66 -23.80 -3.10
CA SER A 5 -14.34 -24.34 -2.83
C SER A 5 -13.28 -23.24 -2.98
N ILE A 6 -12.28 -23.27 -2.13
CA ILE A 6 -11.10 -22.40 -2.22
C ILE A 6 -10.50 -22.47 -3.63
N LEU A 7 -10.46 -23.67 -4.23
CA LEU A 7 -9.94 -23.86 -5.59
C LEU A 7 -10.72 -23.08 -6.63
N PHE A 8 -12.06 -23.08 -6.55
CA PHE A 8 -12.91 -22.31 -7.47
C PHE A 8 -12.69 -20.81 -7.31
N THR A 9 -12.56 -20.33 -6.08
CA THR A 9 -12.24 -18.92 -5.78
C THR A 9 -10.89 -18.52 -6.37
N VAL A 10 -9.85 -19.32 -6.14
CA VAL A 10 -8.50 -19.06 -6.69
C VAL A 10 -8.52 -19.10 -8.22
N PHE A 11 -9.25 -20.07 -8.83
CA PHE A 11 -9.44 -20.13 -10.27
C PHE A 11 -10.09 -18.85 -10.82
N LEU A 12 -11.20 -18.40 -10.21
CA LEU A 12 -11.87 -17.17 -10.63
C LEU A 12 -10.97 -15.93 -10.51
N ILE A 13 -10.23 -15.81 -9.41
CA ILE A 13 -9.32 -14.70 -9.18
C ILE A 13 -8.26 -14.66 -10.28
N PHE A 14 -7.50 -15.73 -10.48
CA PHE A 14 -6.34 -15.69 -11.37
C PHE A 14 -6.70 -15.78 -12.85
N THR A 15 -7.68 -16.60 -13.22
CA THR A 15 -8.15 -16.67 -14.62
C THR A 15 -8.87 -15.39 -14.99
N GLY A 16 -9.75 -14.90 -14.12
CA GLY A 16 -10.44 -13.63 -14.31
C GLY A 16 -9.45 -12.44 -14.36
N ALA A 17 -8.44 -12.43 -13.49
CA ALA A 17 -7.40 -11.42 -13.52
C ALA A 17 -6.60 -11.45 -14.83
N ALA A 18 -6.24 -12.62 -15.35
CA ALA A 18 -5.54 -12.74 -16.62
C ALA A 18 -6.36 -12.20 -17.80
N ILE A 19 -7.65 -12.54 -17.84
CA ILE A 19 -8.57 -12.06 -18.90
C ILE A 19 -8.76 -10.54 -18.77
N LEU A 20 -9.12 -10.07 -17.58
CA LEU A 20 -9.43 -8.66 -17.40
C LEU A 20 -8.18 -7.78 -17.48
N ALA A 21 -7.00 -8.27 -17.04
CA ALA A 21 -5.72 -7.61 -17.22
C ALA A 21 -5.38 -7.42 -18.71
N THR A 22 -5.66 -8.43 -19.54
CA THR A 22 -5.48 -8.31 -21.00
C THR A 22 -6.33 -7.17 -21.55
N VAL A 23 -7.62 -7.14 -21.22
CA VAL A 23 -8.53 -6.04 -21.62
C VAL A 23 -8.07 -4.71 -21.04
N GLY A 24 -7.64 -4.69 -19.78
CA GLY A 24 -7.15 -3.49 -19.10
C GLY A 24 -5.89 -2.91 -19.76
N LEU A 25 -4.96 -3.75 -20.17
CA LEU A 25 -3.75 -3.30 -20.89
C LEU A 25 -4.12 -2.68 -22.24
N PHE A 26 -5.06 -3.25 -22.99
CA PHE A 26 -5.60 -2.61 -24.20
C PHE A 26 -6.31 -1.29 -23.91
N ALA A 27 -7.01 -1.20 -22.77
CA ALA A 27 -7.67 0.01 -22.30
C ALA A 27 -6.72 0.99 -21.57
N ARG A 28 -5.40 0.71 -21.54
CA ARG A 28 -4.36 1.55 -20.88
C ARG A 28 -4.54 1.70 -19.36
N GLN A 29 -5.17 0.73 -18.75
CA GLN A 29 -5.34 0.70 -17.31
C GLN A 29 -4.17 0.01 -16.61
N SER A 30 -3.92 0.40 -15.36
CA SER A 30 -3.00 -0.35 -14.51
C SER A 30 -3.59 -1.73 -14.19
N LEU A 31 -2.72 -2.72 -14.05
CA LEU A 31 -3.14 -4.06 -13.65
C LEU A 31 -3.88 -4.04 -12.30
N LEU A 32 -3.49 -3.15 -11.40
CA LEU A 32 -4.12 -3.02 -10.08
C LEU A 32 -5.59 -2.60 -10.18
N SER A 33 -5.88 -1.61 -11.02
CA SER A 33 -7.27 -1.18 -11.28
C SER A 33 -8.11 -2.33 -11.82
N THR A 34 -7.52 -3.17 -12.70
CA THR A 34 -8.25 -4.32 -13.27
C THR A 34 -8.54 -5.40 -12.25
N TYR A 35 -7.64 -5.64 -11.28
CA TYR A 35 -7.88 -6.61 -10.20
C TYR A 35 -9.00 -6.15 -9.26
N ILE A 36 -9.06 -4.85 -8.94
CA ILE A 36 -10.15 -4.29 -8.15
C ILE A 36 -11.48 -4.39 -8.90
N ILE A 37 -11.50 -4.01 -10.18
CA ILE A 37 -12.70 -4.12 -11.03
C ILE A 37 -13.18 -5.57 -11.11
N LEU A 38 -12.26 -6.54 -11.25
CA LEU A 38 -12.61 -7.96 -11.20
C LEU A 38 -13.29 -8.32 -9.88
N GLY A 39 -12.74 -7.86 -8.74
CA GLY A 39 -13.35 -8.08 -7.43
C GLY A 39 -14.75 -7.51 -7.32
N VAL A 40 -14.99 -6.30 -7.83
CA VAL A 40 -16.33 -5.69 -7.90
C VAL A 40 -17.28 -6.51 -8.76
N LEU A 41 -16.83 -6.98 -9.93
CA LEU A 41 -17.68 -7.72 -10.88
C LEU A 41 -18.06 -9.12 -10.36
N VAL A 42 -17.11 -9.84 -9.77
CA VAL A 42 -17.25 -11.24 -9.36
C VAL A 42 -17.71 -11.36 -7.91
N GLY A 43 -17.45 -10.34 -7.11
CA GLY A 43 -17.80 -10.26 -5.69
C GLY A 43 -19.30 -10.10 -5.44
N PRO A 44 -19.68 -9.94 -4.16
CA PRO A 44 -21.08 -9.86 -3.72
C PRO A 44 -21.88 -8.73 -4.37
N MET A 45 -21.21 -7.66 -4.79
CA MET A 45 -21.85 -6.52 -5.46
C MET A 45 -22.19 -6.76 -6.92
N GLY A 46 -21.39 -7.57 -7.61
CA GLY A 46 -21.53 -7.83 -9.03
C GLY A 46 -22.35 -9.09 -9.29
N ILE A 47 -21.74 -10.07 -9.97
CA ILE A 47 -22.38 -11.34 -10.33
C ILE A 47 -22.62 -12.23 -9.10
N GLY A 48 -21.91 -11.99 -8.00
CA GLY A 48 -22.04 -12.74 -6.74
C GLY A 48 -21.57 -14.20 -6.83
N LEU A 49 -20.54 -14.45 -7.66
CA LEU A 49 -19.94 -15.79 -7.78
C LEU A 49 -19.14 -16.18 -6.53
N ILE A 50 -18.55 -15.20 -5.85
CA ILE A 50 -17.85 -15.37 -4.57
C ILE A 50 -18.65 -14.65 -3.50
N LYS A 51 -19.20 -15.42 -2.56
CA LYS A 51 -20.08 -14.92 -1.49
C LYS A 51 -19.43 -14.95 -0.11
N ASP A 52 -18.36 -15.72 0.05
CA ASP A 52 -17.69 -15.86 1.35
C ASP A 52 -16.81 -14.65 1.63
N ALA A 53 -17.35 -13.73 2.42
CA ALA A 53 -16.64 -12.53 2.86
C ALA A 53 -15.42 -12.84 3.75
N ASN A 54 -15.47 -13.95 4.52
CA ASN A 54 -14.36 -14.34 5.39
C ASN A 54 -13.16 -14.82 4.56
N LEU A 55 -13.42 -15.67 3.58
CA LEU A 55 -12.38 -16.13 2.65
C LEU A 55 -11.69 -14.95 1.94
N ILE A 56 -12.47 -13.97 1.48
CA ILE A 56 -11.95 -12.74 0.85
C ILE A 56 -11.08 -11.96 1.85
N ALA A 57 -11.54 -11.82 3.09
CA ALA A 57 -10.79 -11.12 4.13
C ALA A 57 -9.47 -11.84 4.48
N ASP A 58 -9.50 -13.16 4.63
CA ASP A 58 -8.31 -13.96 4.94
C ASP A 58 -7.26 -13.89 3.83
N LEU A 59 -7.69 -13.97 2.57
CA LEU A 59 -6.81 -13.81 1.41
C LEU A 59 -6.17 -12.41 1.37
N SER A 60 -6.97 -11.38 1.67
CA SER A 60 -6.48 -10.00 1.77
C SER A 60 -5.42 -9.87 2.87
N HIS A 61 -5.69 -10.44 4.05
CA HIS A 61 -4.78 -10.39 5.21
C HIS A 61 -3.41 -11.00 4.90
N ILE A 62 -3.38 -12.19 4.31
CA ILE A 62 -2.14 -12.84 3.89
C ILE A 62 -1.41 -11.97 2.86
N GLY A 63 -2.15 -11.41 1.90
CA GLY A 63 -1.59 -10.51 0.88
C GLY A 63 -0.88 -9.31 1.47
N ILE A 64 -1.50 -8.65 2.45
CA ILE A 64 -0.93 -7.48 3.13
C ILE A 64 0.36 -7.83 3.89
N ILE A 65 0.37 -8.94 4.63
CA ILE A 65 1.55 -9.40 5.40
C ILE A 65 2.76 -9.51 4.48
N PHE A 66 2.61 -10.20 3.34
CA PHE A 66 3.72 -10.36 2.40
C PHE A 66 4.09 -9.08 1.66
N LEU A 67 3.11 -8.23 1.33
CA LEU A 67 3.40 -6.93 0.72
C LEU A 67 4.23 -6.04 1.64
N LEU A 68 3.89 -5.98 2.93
CA LEU A 68 4.64 -5.19 3.91
C LEU A 68 6.02 -5.78 4.21
N PHE A 69 6.14 -7.09 4.24
CA PHE A 69 7.44 -7.74 4.35
C PHE A 69 8.38 -7.36 3.20
N LEU A 70 7.91 -7.44 1.97
CA LEU A 70 8.70 -7.09 0.79
C LEU A 70 9.02 -5.60 0.74
N LEU A 71 8.06 -4.76 1.11
CA LEU A 71 8.32 -3.34 1.29
C LEU A 71 9.46 -3.09 2.30
N GLY A 72 9.44 -3.83 3.42
CA GLY A 72 10.51 -3.78 4.42
C GLY A 72 11.88 -4.16 3.86
N ILE A 73 11.95 -5.19 2.97
CA ILE A 73 13.22 -5.59 2.33
C ILE A 73 13.72 -4.50 1.37
N ASP A 74 12.82 -3.85 0.64
CA ASP A 74 13.18 -2.79 -0.32
C ASP A 74 13.65 -1.50 0.38
N LEU A 75 13.42 -1.38 1.70
CA LEU A 75 13.87 -0.26 2.52
C LEU A 75 15.37 -0.38 2.87
N TYR A 76 16.22 0.20 2.03
CA TYR A 76 17.65 0.36 2.34
C TYR A 76 17.86 1.48 3.36
N PRO A 77 18.13 1.18 4.65
CA PRO A 77 18.18 2.21 5.70
C PRO A 77 19.21 3.30 5.46
N GLN A 78 20.32 2.96 4.79
CA GLN A 78 21.43 3.89 4.53
C GLN A 78 21.07 4.94 3.45
N LYS A 79 20.36 4.56 2.40
CA LYS A 79 19.87 5.49 1.37
C LYS A 79 18.74 6.37 1.91
N LEU A 80 17.89 5.81 2.77
CA LEU A 80 16.78 6.51 3.42
C LEU A 80 17.29 7.71 4.25
N LEU A 81 18.32 7.52 5.08
CA LEU A 81 18.85 8.57 5.96
C LEU A 81 19.38 9.79 5.21
N LEU A 82 19.97 9.59 4.03
CA LEU A 82 20.49 10.68 3.20
C LEU A 82 19.37 11.48 2.53
N LEU A 83 18.32 10.81 2.09
CA LEU A 83 17.21 11.42 1.36
C LEU A 83 16.13 12.01 2.28
N ILE A 84 15.94 11.43 3.47
CA ILE A 84 14.97 11.90 4.47
C ILE A 84 15.13 13.40 4.75
N ARG A 85 16.35 13.91 4.89
CA ARG A 85 16.56 15.32 5.24
C ARG A 85 16.01 16.29 4.19
N GLN A 86 16.06 15.92 2.91
CA GLN A 86 15.58 16.77 1.81
C GLN A 86 14.07 16.64 1.58
N THR A 87 13.54 15.43 1.74
CA THR A 87 12.13 15.15 1.44
C THR A 87 11.20 15.27 2.64
N THR A 88 11.73 15.32 3.88
CA THR A 88 10.91 15.41 5.12
C THR A 88 10.00 16.63 5.11
N VAL A 89 10.53 17.81 4.75
CA VAL A 89 9.72 19.03 4.73
C VAL A 89 8.58 18.92 3.71
N ILE A 90 8.87 18.38 2.53
CA ILE A 90 7.87 18.17 1.49
C ILE A 90 6.80 17.18 1.98
N THR A 91 7.23 16.07 2.56
CA THR A 91 6.31 15.02 3.05
C THR A 91 5.43 15.54 4.19
N VAL A 92 6.01 16.20 5.18
CA VAL A 92 5.23 16.73 6.32
C VAL A 92 4.26 17.81 5.86
N SER A 93 4.71 18.75 5.02
CA SER A 93 3.85 19.82 4.49
C SER A 93 2.71 19.26 3.63
N SER A 94 3.01 18.31 2.74
CA SER A 94 2.00 17.65 1.90
C SER A 94 1.01 16.84 2.74
N THR A 95 1.48 16.09 3.75
CA THR A 95 0.64 15.34 4.68
C THR A 95 -0.38 16.25 5.37
N LEU A 96 0.06 17.40 5.88
CA LEU A 96 -0.85 18.36 6.52
C LEU A 96 -1.89 18.91 5.55
N VAL A 97 -1.47 19.33 4.36
CA VAL A 97 -2.40 19.89 3.34
C VAL A 97 -3.43 18.83 2.90
N PHE A 98 -2.99 17.61 2.62
CA PHE A 98 -3.90 16.55 2.17
C PHE A 98 -4.77 16.02 3.30
N GLY A 99 -4.27 15.98 4.52
CA GLY A 99 -5.05 15.65 5.70
C GLY A 99 -6.20 16.64 5.92
N VAL A 100 -5.91 17.94 5.82
CA VAL A 100 -6.93 19.00 5.89
C VAL A 100 -7.92 18.90 4.73
N LEU A 101 -7.45 18.65 3.50
CA LEU A 101 -8.30 18.47 2.33
C LEU A 101 -9.32 17.35 2.53
N GLY A 102 -8.86 16.16 2.92
CA GLY A 102 -9.73 15.02 3.16
C GLY A 102 -10.70 15.26 4.32
N TYR A 103 -10.23 15.87 5.41
CA TYR A 103 -11.05 16.25 6.56
C TYR A 103 -12.19 17.19 6.17
N VAL A 104 -11.87 18.27 5.46
CA VAL A 104 -12.85 19.29 5.02
C VAL A 104 -13.90 18.65 4.11
N ILE A 105 -13.47 17.88 3.10
CA ILE A 105 -14.42 17.21 2.21
C ILE A 105 -15.34 16.27 3.00
N ALA A 106 -14.81 15.45 3.88
CA ALA A 106 -15.61 14.55 4.71
C ALA A 106 -16.62 15.31 5.59
N THR A 107 -16.23 16.47 6.14
CA THR A 107 -17.10 17.33 6.93
C THR A 107 -18.24 17.91 6.08
N VAL A 108 -17.95 18.37 4.86
CA VAL A 108 -18.97 18.89 3.92
C VAL A 108 -20.02 17.84 3.59
N PHE A 109 -19.63 16.58 3.52
CA PHE A 109 -20.56 15.46 3.29
C PHE A 109 -21.21 14.92 4.57
N GLY A 110 -21.05 15.60 5.69
CA GLY A 110 -21.78 15.32 6.94
C GLY A 110 -21.30 14.08 7.71
N LEU A 111 -20.05 13.64 7.50
CA LEU A 111 -19.48 12.55 8.27
C LEU A 111 -19.18 12.98 9.73
N ALA A 112 -19.17 12.00 10.62
CA ALA A 112 -18.81 12.24 12.03
C ALA A 112 -17.35 12.72 12.15
N PRO A 113 -16.99 13.54 13.16
CA PRO A 113 -15.64 14.08 13.32
C PRO A 113 -14.52 13.01 13.34
N ARG A 114 -14.81 11.82 13.88
CA ARG A 114 -13.89 10.68 13.87
C ARG A 114 -13.63 10.17 12.46
N ASP A 115 -14.70 10.02 11.66
CA ASP A 115 -14.58 9.61 10.25
C ASP A 115 -13.84 10.67 9.45
N CYS A 116 -14.09 11.97 9.69
CA CYS A 116 -13.39 13.06 9.02
C CYS A 116 -11.88 12.99 9.27
N LEU A 117 -11.46 12.70 10.49
CA LEU A 117 -10.04 12.52 10.82
C LEU A 117 -9.43 11.34 10.06
N LEU A 118 -10.12 10.20 10.01
CA LEU A 118 -9.64 9.00 9.33
C LEU A 118 -9.63 9.17 7.80
N VAL A 119 -10.62 9.84 7.23
CA VAL A 119 -10.64 10.21 5.80
C VAL A 119 -9.50 11.18 5.51
N GLY A 120 -9.27 12.19 6.34
CA GLY A 120 -8.14 13.10 6.23
C GLY A 120 -6.82 12.34 6.23
N LEU A 121 -6.60 11.48 7.21
CA LEU A 121 -5.40 10.66 7.33
C LEU A 121 -5.23 9.75 6.12
N ALA A 122 -6.26 9.06 5.67
CA ALA A 122 -6.24 8.21 4.48
C ALA A 122 -5.89 8.99 3.21
N THR A 123 -6.25 10.26 3.11
CA THR A 123 -5.98 11.11 1.95
C THR A 123 -4.50 11.51 1.84
N THR A 124 -3.74 11.44 2.93
CA THR A 124 -2.34 11.91 2.96
C THR A 124 -1.40 11.04 2.12
N PHE A 125 -1.61 9.73 2.08
CA PHE A 125 -0.70 8.78 1.47
C PHE A 125 -0.87 8.71 -0.05
N SER A 126 0.23 8.44 -0.76
CA SER A 126 0.25 8.19 -2.20
C SER A 126 0.69 6.75 -2.46
N SER A 127 0.14 6.13 -3.51
CA SER A 127 0.40 4.70 -3.81
C SER A 127 1.83 4.48 -4.28
N THR A 128 2.56 3.68 -3.53
CA THR A 128 3.89 3.20 -3.88
C THR A 128 3.81 2.25 -5.07
N ILE A 129 2.84 1.34 -5.08
CA ILE A 129 2.71 0.31 -6.12
C ILE A 129 2.35 0.94 -7.47
N VAL A 130 1.36 1.83 -7.52
CA VAL A 130 0.98 2.51 -8.77
C VAL A 130 2.12 3.36 -9.29
N SER A 131 2.77 4.15 -8.41
CA SER A 131 3.88 5.03 -8.79
C SER A 131 5.07 4.25 -9.35
N LEU A 132 5.52 3.19 -8.67
CA LEU A 132 6.69 2.42 -9.08
C LEU A 132 6.43 1.54 -10.31
N LYS A 133 5.26 0.91 -10.43
CA LYS A 133 4.93 0.09 -11.63
C LYS A 133 4.78 0.92 -12.91
N LEU A 134 4.45 2.19 -12.80
CA LEU A 134 4.37 3.11 -13.93
C LEU A 134 5.67 3.89 -14.17
N LEU A 135 6.69 3.70 -13.34
CA LEU A 135 7.99 4.33 -13.51
C LEU A 135 8.90 3.40 -14.32
N PRO A 136 9.52 3.87 -15.43
CA PRO A 136 10.49 3.06 -16.15
C PRO A 136 11.69 2.68 -15.27
N THR A 137 12.23 1.48 -15.45
CA THR A 137 13.40 1.01 -14.69
C THR A 137 14.61 1.90 -14.82
N THR A 138 14.81 2.49 -16.01
CA THR A 138 15.87 3.46 -16.29
C THR A 138 15.73 4.76 -15.51
N VAL A 139 14.49 5.20 -15.20
CA VAL A 139 14.24 6.38 -14.37
C VAL A 139 14.34 6.04 -12.89
N LEU A 140 13.86 4.84 -12.52
CA LEU A 140 13.85 4.35 -11.14
C LEU A 140 15.26 4.27 -10.55
N HIS A 141 16.22 3.76 -11.32
CA HIS A 141 17.56 3.45 -10.80
C HIS A 141 18.65 4.47 -11.16
N HIS A 142 18.41 5.35 -12.13
CA HIS A 142 19.46 6.20 -12.70
C HIS A 142 19.10 7.68 -12.80
N ARG A 143 17.93 8.11 -12.36
CA ARG A 143 17.53 9.51 -12.40
C ARG A 143 17.12 10.04 -11.03
N HIS A 144 17.52 11.27 -10.74
CA HIS A 144 17.13 12.00 -9.53
C HIS A 144 15.62 12.04 -9.29
N THR A 145 14.81 12.10 -10.35
CA THR A 145 13.34 12.01 -10.26
C THR A 145 12.86 10.74 -9.57
N GLY A 146 13.44 9.58 -9.91
CA GLY A 146 13.11 8.31 -9.26
C GLY A 146 13.48 8.30 -7.79
N GLU A 147 14.68 8.78 -7.45
CA GLU A 147 15.16 8.85 -6.07
C GLU A 147 14.25 9.73 -5.19
N VAL A 148 13.84 10.89 -5.69
CA VAL A 148 12.96 11.81 -4.97
C VAL A 148 11.57 11.21 -4.76
N ILE A 149 10.96 10.61 -5.80
CA ILE A 149 9.66 9.94 -5.70
C ILE A 149 9.71 8.81 -4.67
N ILE A 150 10.70 7.92 -4.76
CA ILE A 150 10.87 6.79 -3.84
C ILE A 150 11.02 7.30 -2.40
N SER A 151 11.80 8.35 -2.19
CA SER A 151 12.06 8.89 -0.84
C SER A 151 10.79 9.40 -0.18
N ILE A 152 9.92 10.09 -0.93
CA ILE A 152 8.64 10.58 -0.42
C ILE A 152 7.71 9.41 -0.13
N LEU A 153 7.60 8.45 -1.06
CA LEU A 153 6.76 7.27 -0.88
C LEU A 153 7.19 6.48 0.36
N LEU A 154 8.48 6.21 0.53
CA LEU A 154 8.99 5.50 1.69
C LEU A 154 8.70 6.23 3.01
N LEU A 155 8.83 7.56 3.02
CA LEU A 155 8.50 8.34 4.22
C LEU A 155 6.99 8.34 4.50
N GLN A 156 6.16 8.40 3.45
CA GLN A 156 4.70 8.27 3.59
C GLN A 156 4.31 6.87 4.05
N ASP A 157 4.94 5.81 3.56
CA ASP A 157 4.70 4.43 4.00
C ASP A 157 5.06 4.25 5.48
N PHE A 158 6.16 4.85 5.93
CA PHE A 158 6.51 4.88 7.34
C PHE A 158 5.45 5.61 8.19
N LEU A 159 4.95 6.75 7.73
CA LEU A 159 3.85 7.48 8.39
C LEU A 159 2.55 6.66 8.39
N ALA A 160 2.26 5.92 7.31
CA ALA A 160 1.09 5.04 7.23
C ALA A 160 1.17 3.92 8.27
N ILE A 161 2.33 3.27 8.39
CA ILE A 161 2.56 2.23 9.41
C ILE A 161 2.44 2.80 10.82
N ALA A 162 3.02 3.97 11.08
CA ALA A 162 2.87 4.66 12.37
C ALA A 162 1.40 4.98 12.68
N SER A 163 0.61 5.35 11.66
CA SER A 163 -0.82 5.60 11.77
C SER A 163 -1.61 4.33 12.08
N LEU A 164 -1.26 3.20 11.47
CA LEU A 164 -1.86 1.89 11.76
C LEU A 164 -1.57 1.46 13.19
N LEU A 165 -0.35 1.66 13.67
CA LEU A 165 0.03 1.41 15.07
C LEU A 165 -0.80 2.25 16.05
N PHE A 166 -0.91 3.54 15.74
CA PHE A 166 -1.70 4.46 16.57
C PHE A 166 -3.18 4.04 16.63
N LEU A 167 -3.77 3.70 15.48
CA LEU A 167 -5.14 3.19 15.42
C LEU A 167 -5.32 1.91 16.24
N HIS A 168 -4.38 0.98 16.13
CA HIS A 168 -4.45 -0.26 16.89
C HIS A 168 -4.38 0.00 18.40
N GLY A 169 -3.54 0.93 18.83
CA GLY A 169 -3.46 1.37 20.22
C GLY A 169 -4.74 2.02 20.74
N LEU A 170 -5.45 2.81 19.89
CA LEU A 170 -6.73 3.42 20.25
C LEU A 170 -7.89 2.44 20.34
N SER A 171 -7.84 1.34 19.57
CA SER A 171 -8.90 0.34 19.49
C SER A 171 -8.95 -0.57 20.72
N ALA A 172 -7.88 -0.67 21.46
CA ALA A 172 -7.82 -1.38 22.73
C ALA A 172 -8.60 -0.58 23.81
N GLN A 173 -9.94 -0.64 23.74
CA GLN A 173 -10.83 0.01 24.72
C GLN A 173 -10.49 -0.47 26.12
N GLY A 174 -10.09 0.45 26.99
CA GLY A 174 -9.71 0.16 28.36
C GLY A 174 -8.22 -0.08 28.57
N THR A 175 -7.37 0.32 27.64
CA THR A 175 -5.90 0.21 27.78
C THR A 175 -5.45 0.99 29.04
N SER A 176 -5.03 0.25 30.05
CA SER A 176 -4.29 0.85 31.15
C SER A 176 -2.99 1.46 30.60
N TRP A 177 -2.46 2.50 31.25
CA TRP A 177 -1.16 3.07 30.89
C TRP A 177 -0.04 2.02 30.78
N GLN A 178 -0.19 0.89 31.48
CA GLN A 178 0.70 -0.27 31.42
C GLN A 178 0.62 -0.98 30.07
N GLN A 179 -0.57 -1.18 29.49
CA GLN A 179 -0.74 -1.79 28.18
C GLN A 179 -0.22 -0.89 27.06
N ALA A 180 -0.48 0.43 27.15
CA ALA A 180 0.09 1.39 26.21
C ALA A 180 1.63 1.41 26.29
N GLY A 181 2.19 1.38 27.49
CA GLY A 181 3.64 1.28 27.69
C GLY A 181 4.21 -0.05 27.17
N TRP A 182 3.50 -1.15 27.34
CA TRP A 182 3.88 -2.45 26.78
C TRP A 182 3.91 -2.43 25.24
N LEU A 183 2.87 -1.91 24.58
CA LEU A 183 2.81 -1.78 23.13
C LEU A 183 3.94 -0.91 22.56
N ILE A 184 4.22 0.21 23.21
CA ILE A 184 5.35 1.10 22.82
C ILE A 184 6.69 0.39 23.05
N GLY A 185 6.85 -0.36 24.13
CA GLY A 185 8.06 -1.11 24.44
C GLY A 185 8.26 -2.36 23.58
N SER A 186 7.19 -2.98 23.13
CA SER A 186 7.24 -4.19 22.29
C SER A 186 7.79 -3.93 20.88
N LEU A 187 7.62 -2.72 20.34
CA LEU A 187 8.17 -2.34 19.03
C LEU A 187 9.71 -2.37 18.99
N PRO A 188 10.42 -1.62 19.88
CA PRO A 188 11.87 -1.72 19.93
C PRO A 188 12.34 -3.14 20.24
N LEU A 189 11.65 -3.85 21.15
CA LEU A 189 11.98 -5.22 21.50
C LEU A 189 11.91 -6.13 20.26
N LEU A 190 10.84 -6.05 19.48
CA LEU A 190 10.67 -6.82 18.26
C LEU A 190 11.72 -6.43 17.20
N PHE A 191 11.99 -5.13 17.04
CA PHE A 191 12.97 -4.62 16.09
C PHE A 191 14.41 -5.07 16.43
N PHE A 192 14.86 -4.84 17.65
CA PHE A 192 16.20 -5.24 18.06
C PHE A 192 16.32 -6.77 18.19
N GLY A 193 15.28 -7.46 18.63
CA GLY A 193 15.20 -8.93 18.63
C GLY A 193 15.27 -9.48 17.22
N GLY A 194 14.57 -8.88 16.27
CA GLY A 194 14.65 -9.23 14.85
C GLY A 194 16.05 -9.01 14.25
N LEU A 195 16.69 -7.87 14.55
CA LEU A 195 18.07 -7.61 14.12
C LEU A 195 19.08 -8.60 14.73
N ALA A 196 18.90 -8.95 15.99
CA ALA A 196 19.72 -9.97 16.66
C ALA A 196 19.53 -11.33 16.01
N GLY A 197 18.29 -11.74 15.78
CA GLY A 197 17.95 -12.99 15.11
C GLY A 197 18.46 -13.05 13.66
N GLU A 198 18.35 -11.96 12.90
CA GLU A 198 18.95 -11.86 11.57
C GLU A 198 20.46 -12.07 11.65
N ARG A 199 21.15 -11.36 12.55
CA ARG A 199 22.59 -11.39 12.64
C ARG A 199 23.14 -12.74 13.10
N TRP A 200 22.49 -13.37 14.07
CA TRP A 200 23.03 -14.59 14.73
C TRP A 200 22.45 -15.88 14.18
N VAL A 201 21.26 -15.84 13.58
CA VAL A 201 20.59 -17.03 13.04
C VAL A 201 20.49 -16.96 11.53
N LEU A 202 19.82 -15.93 10.99
CA LEU A 202 19.48 -15.88 9.57
C LEU A 202 20.72 -15.71 8.68
N ARG A 203 21.58 -14.77 9.01
CA ARG A 203 22.80 -14.48 8.22
C ARG A 203 23.77 -15.65 8.15
N PRO A 204 24.11 -16.39 9.24
CA PRO A 204 24.93 -17.59 9.16
C PRO A 204 24.31 -18.72 8.33
N LEU A 205 22.98 -18.88 8.41
CA LEU A 205 22.26 -19.87 7.62
C LEU A 205 22.27 -19.53 6.14
N PHE A 206 22.05 -18.28 5.79
CA PHE A 206 22.18 -17.80 4.41
C PHE A 206 23.62 -18.00 3.89
N ALA A 207 24.63 -17.59 4.65
CA ALA A 207 26.03 -17.73 4.23
C ALA A 207 26.44 -19.17 3.99
N ARG A 208 25.78 -20.14 4.64
CA ARG A 208 26.09 -21.57 4.50
C ARG A 208 25.29 -22.23 3.38
N PHE A 209 24.07 -21.80 3.12
CA PHE A 209 23.11 -22.50 2.25
C PHE A 209 22.52 -21.60 1.14
N ASP A 210 23.18 -20.49 0.80
CA ASP A 210 22.76 -19.51 -0.22
C ASP A 210 22.61 -20.14 -1.63
N GLN A 211 23.32 -21.24 -1.89
CA GLN A 211 23.26 -21.96 -3.16
C GLN A 211 21.95 -22.75 -3.34
N ILE A 212 21.18 -22.97 -2.26
CA ILE A 212 19.93 -23.73 -2.29
C ILE A 212 18.77 -22.74 -2.29
N GLY A 213 18.32 -22.32 -3.48
CA GLY A 213 17.27 -21.29 -3.63
C GLY A 213 15.96 -21.63 -2.92
N GLU A 214 15.56 -22.91 -2.93
CA GLU A 214 14.38 -23.39 -2.19
C GLU A 214 14.51 -23.16 -0.68
N TYR A 215 15.68 -23.45 -0.12
CA TYR A 215 15.95 -23.23 1.30
C TYR A 215 15.93 -21.76 1.67
N VAL A 216 16.56 -20.90 0.85
CA VAL A 216 16.54 -19.43 1.04
C VAL A 216 15.11 -18.90 1.03
N PHE A 217 14.29 -19.40 0.10
CA PHE A 217 12.88 -19.04 0.00
C PHE A 217 12.10 -19.44 1.27
N LEU A 218 12.20 -20.71 1.69
CA LEU A 218 11.52 -21.21 2.89
C LEU A 218 11.98 -20.49 4.16
N LEU A 219 13.28 -20.28 4.31
CA LEU A 219 13.85 -19.58 5.46
C LEU A 219 13.35 -18.14 5.54
N THR A 220 13.24 -17.46 4.39
CA THR A 220 12.75 -16.09 4.31
C THR A 220 11.26 -15.99 4.64
N LEU A 221 10.42 -16.91 4.12
CA LEU A 221 9.00 -16.98 4.46
C LEU A 221 8.79 -17.33 5.95
N GLY A 222 9.56 -18.29 6.46
CA GLY A 222 9.54 -18.66 7.87
C GLY A 222 9.91 -17.49 8.78
N TRP A 223 10.89 -16.68 8.37
CA TRP A 223 11.28 -15.47 9.08
C TRP A 223 10.15 -14.43 9.08
N CYS A 224 9.54 -14.13 7.92
CA CYS A 224 8.42 -13.20 7.80
C CYS A 224 7.28 -13.60 8.74
N LEU A 225 6.81 -14.83 8.62
CA LEU A 225 5.69 -15.34 9.42
C LEU A 225 6.04 -15.51 10.90
N GLY A 226 7.27 -15.92 11.21
CA GLY A 226 7.76 -16.08 12.58
C GLY A 226 7.81 -14.76 13.35
N ILE A 227 8.38 -13.72 12.76
CA ILE A 227 8.39 -12.37 13.36
C ILE A 227 6.98 -11.78 13.38
N GLY A 228 6.14 -12.03 12.35
CA GLY A 228 4.73 -11.67 12.38
C GLY A 228 3.98 -12.30 13.55
N GLN A 229 4.18 -13.61 13.79
CA GLN A 229 3.59 -14.33 14.93
C GLN A 229 4.12 -13.82 16.27
N LEU A 230 5.41 -13.50 16.37
CA LEU A 230 5.97 -12.88 17.57
C LEU A 230 5.34 -11.51 17.83
N ALA A 231 5.18 -10.68 16.78
CA ALA A 231 4.47 -9.40 16.91
C ALA A 231 3.07 -9.59 17.46
N HIS A 232 2.31 -10.54 16.91
CA HIS A 232 0.96 -10.84 17.36
C HIS A 232 0.92 -11.29 18.82
N SER A 233 1.86 -12.13 19.26
CA SER A 233 1.96 -12.55 20.65
C SER A 233 2.29 -11.40 21.62
N LEU A 234 2.92 -10.35 21.13
CA LEU A 234 3.20 -9.11 21.87
C LEU A 234 2.04 -8.10 21.83
N GLY A 235 0.94 -8.42 21.14
CA GLY A 235 -0.23 -7.55 20.97
C GLY A 235 -0.12 -6.57 19.79
N LEU A 236 0.86 -6.75 18.91
CA LEU A 236 1.01 -5.96 17.68
C LEU A 236 0.35 -6.68 16.49
N PRO A 237 -0.12 -5.95 15.46
CA PRO A 237 -0.59 -6.56 14.22
C PRO A 237 0.50 -7.40 13.51
N TYR A 238 0.08 -8.47 12.81
CA TYR A 238 0.97 -9.30 12.00
C TYR A 238 1.75 -8.50 10.95
N GLU A 239 1.07 -7.51 10.36
CA GLU A 239 1.59 -6.61 9.32
C GLU A 239 2.83 -5.86 9.77
N ILE A 240 2.83 -5.41 11.02
CA ILE A 240 3.97 -4.69 11.61
C ILE A 240 5.14 -5.64 11.83
N GLY A 241 4.84 -6.84 12.32
CA GLY A 241 5.86 -7.88 12.47
C GLY A 241 6.51 -8.22 11.13
N ALA A 242 5.72 -8.43 10.09
CA ALA A 242 6.19 -8.70 8.75
C ALA A 242 7.05 -7.56 8.18
N PHE A 243 6.63 -6.32 8.36
CA PHE A 243 7.41 -5.15 7.95
C PHE A 243 8.75 -5.07 8.67
N ILE A 244 8.78 -5.26 10.00
CA ILE A 244 10.02 -5.30 10.78
C ILE A 244 10.90 -6.47 10.31
N ALA A 245 10.34 -7.66 10.08
CA ALA A 245 11.07 -8.79 9.52
C ALA A 245 11.75 -8.43 8.19
N GLY A 246 11.04 -7.71 7.30
CA GLY A 246 11.58 -7.21 6.02
C GLY A 246 12.76 -6.26 6.23
N ILE A 247 12.63 -5.26 7.10
CA ILE A 247 13.71 -4.30 7.40
C ILE A 247 14.95 -5.01 7.95
N THR A 248 14.77 -6.03 8.79
CA THR A 248 15.91 -6.79 9.33
C THR A 248 16.68 -7.51 8.23
N VAL A 249 15.98 -8.10 7.26
CA VAL A 249 16.58 -8.78 6.10
C VAL A 249 17.21 -7.78 5.11
N ALA A 250 16.68 -6.56 5.01
CA ALA A 250 17.20 -5.52 4.10
C ALA A 250 18.70 -5.21 4.32
N ASN A 251 19.19 -5.44 5.54
CA ASN A 251 20.63 -5.29 5.87
C ASN A 251 21.50 -6.51 5.50
N SER A 252 20.89 -7.60 5.02
CA SER A 252 21.62 -8.82 4.61
C SER A 252 22.29 -8.60 3.25
N PRO A 253 23.51 -9.15 3.04
CA PRO A 253 24.19 -9.12 1.73
C PRO A 253 23.35 -9.71 0.58
N ILE A 254 22.44 -10.63 0.87
CA ILE A 254 21.57 -11.30 -0.11
C ILE A 254 20.16 -10.70 -0.20
N ALA A 255 19.92 -9.53 0.41
CA ALA A 255 18.60 -8.89 0.42
C ALA A 255 18.04 -8.69 -1.00
N ALA A 256 18.87 -8.22 -1.94
CA ALA A 256 18.46 -8.04 -3.34
C ALA A 256 18.06 -9.38 -4.00
N TYR A 257 18.83 -10.43 -3.78
CA TYR A 257 18.51 -11.79 -4.28
C TYR A 257 17.19 -12.30 -3.70
N ILE A 258 16.96 -12.09 -2.40
CA ILE A 258 15.70 -12.45 -1.74
C ILE A 258 14.53 -11.66 -2.35
N ALA A 259 14.66 -10.35 -2.48
CA ALA A 259 13.63 -9.49 -3.06
C ALA A 259 13.26 -9.93 -4.48
N ASP A 260 14.26 -10.23 -5.33
CA ASP A 260 14.05 -10.67 -6.70
C ASP A 260 13.31 -12.02 -6.77
N ASN A 261 13.70 -12.99 -5.93
CA ASN A 261 13.06 -14.31 -5.89
C ASN A 261 11.62 -14.26 -5.33
N LEU A 262 11.31 -13.28 -4.48
CA LEU A 262 9.98 -13.11 -3.90
C LEU A 262 9.05 -12.24 -4.76
N ARG A 263 9.53 -11.60 -5.83
CA ARG A 263 8.68 -10.79 -6.72
C ARG A 263 7.46 -11.54 -7.26
N PRO A 264 7.59 -12.79 -7.78
CA PRO A 264 6.41 -13.53 -8.24
C PRO A 264 5.39 -13.78 -7.14
N LEU A 265 5.86 -14.07 -5.92
CA LEU A 265 5.00 -14.26 -4.75
C LEU A 265 4.30 -12.95 -4.36
N ARG A 266 5.02 -11.83 -4.39
CA ARG A 266 4.43 -10.51 -4.20
C ARG A 266 3.31 -10.26 -5.21
N ASP A 267 3.57 -10.49 -6.48
CA ASP A 267 2.59 -10.23 -7.53
C ASP A 267 1.36 -11.15 -7.39
N PHE A 268 1.54 -12.41 -6.95
CA PHE A 268 0.47 -13.33 -6.59
C PHE A 268 -0.42 -12.75 -5.47
N PHE A 269 0.16 -12.35 -4.35
CA PHE A 269 -0.58 -11.77 -3.23
C PHE A 269 -1.19 -10.41 -3.55
N LEU A 270 -0.57 -9.64 -4.44
CA LEU A 270 -1.06 -8.36 -4.92
C LEU A 270 -2.38 -8.54 -5.68
N VAL A 271 -2.48 -9.54 -6.56
CA VAL A 271 -3.73 -9.88 -7.25
C VAL A 271 -4.82 -10.20 -6.24
N MET A 272 -4.54 -11.07 -5.26
CA MET A 272 -5.50 -11.47 -4.23
C MET A 272 -5.96 -10.28 -3.39
N PHE A 273 -5.03 -9.44 -2.95
CA PHE A 273 -5.34 -8.27 -2.13
C PHE A 273 -6.24 -7.26 -2.86
N PHE A 274 -5.88 -6.86 -4.09
CA PHE A 274 -6.68 -5.89 -4.83
C PHE A 274 -8.03 -6.46 -5.28
N PHE A 275 -8.08 -7.75 -5.59
CA PHE A 275 -9.34 -8.44 -5.80
C PHE A 275 -10.23 -8.38 -4.56
N ALA A 276 -9.68 -8.70 -3.39
CA ALA A 276 -10.40 -8.70 -2.12
C ALA A 276 -10.96 -7.31 -1.77
N ILE A 277 -10.19 -6.24 -2.03
CA ILE A 277 -10.66 -4.86 -1.87
C ILE A 277 -11.88 -4.61 -2.75
N GLY A 278 -11.82 -5.00 -4.03
CA GLY A 278 -12.95 -4.84 -4.94
C GLY A 278 -14.17 -5.64 -4.52
N ALA A 279 -13.99 -6.90 -4.13
CA ALA A 279 -15.06 -7.79 -3.68
C ALA A 279 -15.65 -7.38 -2.33
N GLY A 280 -14.86 -6.77 -1.46
CA GLY A 280 -15.29 -6.26 -0.15
C GLY A 280 -16.03 -4.91 -0.19
N LEU A 281 -16.15 -4.27 -1.37
CA LEU A 281 -16.94 -3.05 -1.48
C LEU A 281 -18.40 -3.32 -1.14
N SER A 282 -18.99 -2.46 -0.31
CA SER A 282 -20.39 -2.50 0.07
C SER A 282 -21.14 -1.31 -0.52
N VAL A 283 -22.22 -1.57 -1.25
CA VAL A 283 -23.11 -0.53 -1.81
C VAL A 283 -24.21 -0.12 -0.83
N THR A 284 -24.33 -0.84 0.28
CA THR A 284 -25.39 -0.55 1.25
C THR A 284 -25.12 0.83 1.88
N GLY A 285 -26.01 1.78 1.61
CA GLY A 285 -25.92 3.14 2.15
C GLY A 285 -25.20 4.16 1.27
N LEU A 286 -25.06 3.92 -0.04
CA LEU A 286 -24.39 4.83 -0.96
C LEU A 286 -24.97 6.25 -0.98
N GLY A 287 -26.28 6.45 -0.80
CA GLY A 287 -26.91 7.78 -0.70
C GLY A 287 -26.11 8.91 -1.36
N THR A 288 -25.66 9.90 -0.56
CA THR A 288 -24.79 10.99 -1.02
C THR A 288 -23.30 10.66 -0.98
N ILE A 289 -22.90 9.49 -0.43
CA ILE A 289 -21.50 9.12 -0.18
C ILE A 289 -20.72 8.92 -1.48
N TRP A 290 -21.37 8.36 -2.52
CA TRP A 290 -20.74 8.19 -3.83
C TRP A 290 -20.30 9.53 -4.43
N LEU A 291 -21.11 10.59 -4.25
CA LEU A 291 -20.77 11.94 -4.70
C LEU A 291 -19.58 12.48 -3.91
N GLY A 292 -19.56 12.25 -2.57
CA GLY A 292 -18.43 12.60 -1.73
C GLY A 292 -17.14 11.90 -2.15
N ALA A 293 -17.22 10.62 -2.52
CA ALA A 293 -16.08 9.86 -3.01
C ALA A 293 -15.56 10.39 -4.35
N VAL A 294 -16.46 10.74 -5.28
CA VAL A 294 -16.07 11.35 -6.57
C VAL A 294 -15.44 12.72 -6.35
N VAL A 295 -16.04 13.57 -5.50
CA VAL A 295 -15.48 14.88 -5.17
C VAL A 295 -14.10 14.75 -4.52
N LEU A 296 -13.93 13.82 -3.56
CA LEU A 296 -12.64 13.56 -2.95
C LEU A 296 -11.62 13.06 -3.98
N ALA A 297 -11.99 12.13 -4.84
CA ALA A 297 -11.10 11.59 -5.86
C ALA A 297 -10.65 12.67 -6.86
N VAL A 298 -11.57 13.50 -7.36
CA VAL A 298 -11.24 14.60 -8.28
C VAL A 298 -10.37 15.64 -7.57
N ALA A 299 -10.71 16.02 -6.34
CA ALA A 299 -9.90 16.93 -5.55
C ALA A 299 -8.48 16.42 -5.34
N VAL A 300 -8.32 15.14 -5.01
CA VAL A 300 -7.02 14.49 -4.83
C VAL A 300 -6.21 14.51 -6.13
N VAL A 301 -6.78 14.05 -7.25
CA VAL A 301 -6.07 13.97 -8.53
C VAL A 301 -5.67 15.34 -9.09
N VAL A 302 -6.40 16.40 -8.71
CA VAL A 302 -6.08 17.78 -9.13
C VAL A 302 -5.15 18.46 -8.12
N ILE A 303 -5.49 18.43 -6.84
CA ILE A 303 -4.79 19.21 -5.80
C ILE A 303 -3.44 18.59 -5.42
N LYS A 304 -3.35 17.25 -5.29
CA LYS A 304 -2.06 16.62 -4.93
C LYS A 304 -0.94 16.94 -5.92
N PRO A 305 -1.12 16.78 -7.25
CA PRO A 305 -0.09 17.17 -8.22
C PRO A 305 0.32 18.63 -8.11
N LEU A 306 -0.62 19.53 -7.90
CA LEU A 306 -0.35 20.96 -7.77
C LEU A 306 0.46 21.25 -6.50
N VAL A 307 0.04 20.72 -5.35
CA VAL A 307 0.74 20.91 -4.08
C VAL A 307 2.14 20.33 -4.14
N PHE A 308 2.31 19.10 -4.62
CA PHE A 308 3.64 18.51 -4.78
C PHE A 308 4.51 19.32 -5.75
N SER A 309 3.96 19.75 -6.90
CA SER A 309 4.72 20.59 -7.84
C SER A 309 5.20 21.89 -7.21
N VAL A 310 4.37 22.55 -6.40
CA VAL A 310 4.76 23.76 -5.68
C VAL A 310 5.84 23.45 -4.63
N LEU A 311 5.66 22.41 -3.83
CA LEU A 311 6.61 22.01 -2.80
C LEU A 311 7.98 21.62 -3.37
N PHE A 312 8.01 20.89 -4.50
CA PHE A 312 9.26 20.56 -5.18
C PHE A 312 9.96 21.80 -5.73
N LYS A 313 9.23 22.72 -6.36
CA LYS A 313 9.78 23.99 -6.87
C LYS A 313 10.36 24.84 -5.73
N THR A 314 9.66 24.94 -4.61
CA THR A 314 10.17 25.66 -3.43
C THR A 314 11.39 25.01 -2.79
N ALA A 315 11.56 23.69 -2.99
CA ALA A 315 12.75 22.94 -2.58
C ALA A 315 13.92 23.06 -3.57
N GLY A 316 13.73 23.78 -4.71
CA GLY A 316 14.78 24.00 -5.72
C GLY A 316 14.83 22.96 -6.84
N GLU A 317 13.84 22.09 -6.93
CA GLU A 317 13.78 21.08 -8.01
C GLU A 317 13.35 21.69 -9.35
N PRO A 318 13.86 21.20 -10.48
CA PRO A 318 13.46 21.67 -11.81
C PRO A 318 11.96 21.49 -12.08
N ASP A 319 11.38 22.40 -12.86
CA ASP A 319 9.96 22.39 -13.22
C ASP A 319 9.48 21.07 -13.84
N SER A 320 10.32 20.44 -14.67
CA SER A 320 10.02 19.15 -15.29
C SER A 320 9.89 18.03 -14.26
N LEU A 321 10.83 17.95 -13.31
CA LEU A 321 10.80 17.00 -12.21
C LEU A 321 9.60 17.26 -11.29
N ALA A 322 9.39 18.51 -10.89
CA ALA A 322 8.32 18.90 -10.00
C ALA A 322 6.94 18.54 -10.56
N SER A 323 6.73 18.76 -11.86
CA SER A 323 5.47 18.40 -12.54
C SER A 323 5.32 16.88 -12.67
N GLU A 324 6.36 16.15 -13.09
CA GLU A 324 6.31 14.70 -13.27
C GLU A 324 6.09 13.99 -11.92
N ALA A 325 6.91 14.31 -10.91
CA ALA A 325 6.79 13.71 -9.59
C ALA A 325 5.43 14.02 -8.95
N GLY A 326 4.95 15.27 -9.09
CA GLY A 326 3.64 15.67 -8.58
C GLY A 326 2.50 14.82 -9.17
N VAL A 327 2.49 14.61 -10.48
CA VAL A 327 1.44 13.80 -11.13
C VAL A 327 1.55 12.32 -10.76
N ARG A 328 2.78 11.79 -10.66
CA ARG A 328 3.00 10.39 -10.26
C ARG A 328 2.63 10.12 -8.80
N LEU A 329 2.63 11.13 -7.94
CA LEU A 329 2.21 11.05 -6.53
C LEU A 329 0.76 11.50 -6.32
N GLY A 330 0.02 11.79 -7.38
CA GLY A 330 -1.30 12.43 -7.36
C GLY A 330 -2.47 11.53 -6.97
N GLN A 331 -2.28 10.24 -6.70
CA GLN A 331 -3.33 9.30 -6.28
C GLN A 331 -3.33 9.07 -4.76
N MET A 332 -4.38 8.43 -4.26
CA MET A 332 -4.40 7.87 -2.90
C MET A 332 -3.54 6.60 -2.83
N SER A 333 -3.46 5.96 -1.67
CA SER A 333 -2.59 4.81 -1.43
C SER A 333 -3.40 3.54 -1.16
N GLU A 334 -2.79 2.39 -1.42
CA GLU A 334 -3.19 1.10 -0.88
C GLU A 334 -3.21 1.10 0.65
N PHE A 335 -2.32 1.86 1.29
CA PHE A 335 -2.35 2.05 2.74
C PHE A 335 -3.59 2.78 3.23
N SER A 336 -4.21 3.63 2.41
CA SER A 336 -5.51 4.24 2.72
C SER A 336 -6.60 3.18 2.87
N LEU A 337 -6.58 2.16 2.02
CA LEU A 337 -7.51 1.04 2.06
C LEU A 337 -7.25 0.15 3.28
N LEU A 338 -5.98 -0.12 3.58
CA LEU A 338 -5.58 -0.89 4.76
C LEU A 338 -5.96 -0.17 6.05
N LEU A 339 -5.67 1.14 6.14
CA LEU A 339 -6.04 1.98 7.29
C LEU A 339 -7.54 1.88 7.58
N VAL A 340 -8.35 2.00 6.54
CA VAL A 340 -9.82 1.93 6.66
C VAL A 340 -10.29 0.54 7.03
N ALA A 341 -9.68 -0.52 6.49
CA ALA A 341 -10.01 -1.90 6.85
C ALA A 341 -9.72 -2.17 8.34
N VAL A 342 -8.54 -1.76 8.83
CA VAL A 342 -8.18 -1.86 10.26
C VAL A 342 -9.11 -1.01 11.12
N ALA A 343 -9.42 0.22 10.71
CA ALA A 343 -10.33 1.10 11.43
C ALA A 343 -11.78 0.55 11.49
N ALA A 344 -12.24 -0.10 10.42
CA ALA A 344 -13.54 -0.74 10.36
C ALA A 344 -13.63 -1.95 11.30
N ASN A 345 -12.60 -2.82 11.29
CA ASN A 345 -12.51 -3.95 12.22
C ASN A 345 -12.49 -3.50 13.68
N ALA A 346 -11.83 -2.39 13.95
CA ALA A 346 -11.77 -1.74 15.26
C ALA A 346 -13.03 -0.93 15.63
N LYS A 347 -14.03 -0.85 14.74
CA LYS A 347 -15.22 0.00 14.87
C LYS A 347 -14.88 1.48 15.11
N ALA A 348 -13.74 1.93 14.61
CA ALA A 348 -13.27 3.30 14.74
C ALA A 348 -13.78 4.21 13.61
N ILE A 349 -14.23 3.64 12.49
CA ILE A 349 -14.83 4.33 11.34
C ILE A 349 -16.20 3.73 11.02
N THR A 350 -17.12 4.57 10.54
CA THR A 350 -18.42 4.09 10.06
C THR A 350 -18.31 3.45 8.68
N SER A 351 -19.30 2.65 8.29
CA SER A 351 -19.37 2.08 6.94
C SER A 351 -19.37 3.16 5.86
N ALA A 352 -19.99 4.31 6.15
CA ALA A 352 -20.02 5.48 5.29
C ALA A 352 -18.63 6.06 5.01
N GLY A 353 -17.86 6.31 6.09
CA GLY A 353 -16.49 6.81 5.99
C GLY A 353 -15.57 5.82 5.27
N ALA A 354 -15.72 4.52 5.58
CA ALA A 354 -14.96 3.45 4.94
C ALA A 354 -15.23 3.39 3.43
N THR A 355 -16.50 3.37 3.03
CA THR A 355 -16.90 3.35 1.62
C THR A 355 -16.42 4.59 0.86
N LEU A 356 -16.47 5.77 1.48
CA LEU A 356 -15.97 7.01 0.88
C LEU A 356 -14.50 6.89 0.51
N VAL A 357 -13.65 6.44 1.43
CA VAL A 357 -12.21 6.27 1.19
C VAL A 357 -11.95 5.19 0.14
N GLN A 358 -12.63 4.04 0.24
CA GLN A 358 -12.45 2.93 -0.70
C GLN A 358 -12.78 3.35 -2.14
N LEU A 359 -13.94 3.94 -2.36
CA LEU A 359 -14.36 4.41 -3.68
C LEU A 359 -13.43 5.52 -4.21
N ALA A 360 -13.11 6.51 -3.38
CA ALA A 360 -12.20 7.58 -3.78
C ALA A 360 -10.83 7.03 -4.18
N THR A 361 -10.28 6.09 -3.41
CA THR A 361 -8.98 5.47 -3.72
C THR A 361 -9.01 4.75 -5.07
N ILE A 362 -10.04 3.94 -5.32
CA ILE A 362 -10.21 3.20 -6.58
C ILE A 362 -10.31 4.17 -7.76
N ILE A 363 -11.14 5.22 -7.64
CA ILE A 363 -11.30 6.23 -8.68
C ILE A 363 -9.96 6.94 -8.95
N THR A 364 -9.20 7.29 -7.90
CA THR A 364 -7.89 7.91 -8.08
C THR A 364 -6.88 7.00 -8.75
N PHE A 365 -6.90 5.69 -8.48
CA PHE A 365 -6.03 4.72 -9.16
C PHE A 365 -6.31 4.65 -10.66
N VAL A 366 -7.59 4.61 -11.04
CA VAL A 366 -8.00 4.58 -12.45
C VAL A 366 -7.59 5.86 -13.16
N ILE A 367 -7.95 7.02 -12.61
CA ILE A 367 -7.67 8.32 -13.25
C ILE A 367 -6.16 8.58 -13.32
N SER A 368 -5.44 8.39 -12.23
CA SER A 368 -4.00 8.64 -12.17
C SER A 368 -3.22 7.74 -13.14
N SER A 369 -3.59 6.46 -13.24
CA SER A 369 -2.96 5.54 -14.20
C SER A 369 -3.10 6.04 -15.62
N VAL A 370 -4.30 6.46 -16.03
CA VAL A 370 -4.53 7.03 -17.37
C VAL A 370 -3.71 8.30 -17.59
N VAL A 371 -3.75 9.23 -16.65
CA VAL A 371 -3.03 10.51 -16.76
C VAL A 371 -1.53 10.31 -16.89
N VAL A 372 -0.95 9.42 -16.08
CA VAL A 372 0.49 9.11 -16.11
C VAL A 372 0.89 8.47 -17.44
N VAL A 373 0.12 7.46 -17.90
CA VAL A 373 0.42 6.73 -19.15
C VAL A 373 0.32 7.64 -20.38
N LEU A 374 -0.59 8.62 -20.38
CA LEU A 374 -0.76 9.55 -21.50
C LEU A 374 0.28 10.68 -21.51
N ARG A 375 0.86 11.03 -20.36
CA ARG A 375 1.68 12.25 -20.24
C ARG A 375 3.16 11.99 -20.02
N TYR A 376 3.53 10.88 -19.42
CA TYR A 376 4.90 10.59 -19.02
C TYR A 376 5.41 9.25 -19.53
N PRO A 377 6.73 9.06 -19.63
CA PRO A 377 7.32 7.78 -19.99
C PRO A 377 6.89 6.67 -19.03
N THR A 378 6.38 5.57 -19.57
CA THR A 378 5.97 4.37 -18.81
C THR A 378 6.25 3.11 -19.60
N PRO A 379 6.42 1.94 -18.95
CA PRO A 379 6.59 0.66 -19.66
C PRO A 379 5.39 0.29 -20.54
N ILE A 380 4.19 0.80 -20.21
CA ILE A 380 2.93 0.51 -20.91
C ILE A 380 2.44 1.66 -21.82
N ALA A 381 3.28 2.67 -22.08
CA ALA A 381 2.92 3.77 -22.96
C ALA A 381 2.73 3.31 -24.41
N LEU A 382 1.81 3.96 -25.12
CA LEU A 382 1.45 3.62 -26.50
C LEU A 382 2.31 4.30 -27.53
N SER A 383 2.75 5.53 -27.27
CA SER A 383 3.62 6.23 -28.18
C SER A 383 5.03 5.65 -28.05
N ALA A 384 5.66 5.31 -29.17
CA ALA A 384 7.03 4.81 -29.19
C ALA A 384 8.02 5.77 -28.49
N GLY A 385 7.71 7.07 -28.44
CA GLY A 385 8.51 8.07 -27.74
C GLY A 385 8.36 8.10 -26.23
N LEU A 386 7.26 7.57 -25.69
CA LEU A 386 6.98 7.49 -24.25
C LEU A 386 7.12 6.07 -23.67
N ARG A 387 7.23 5.05 -24.55
CA ARG A 387 7.48 3.67 -24.12
C ARG A 387 8.95 3.52 -23.77
N ARG A 388 9.24 3.28 -22.49
CA ARG A 388 10.58 3.02 -21.98
C ARG A 388 10.49 1.91 -20.94
N ASP A 389 11.36 0.94 -21.09
CA ASP A 389 11.52 -0.18 -20.17
C ASP A 389 12.40 0.23 -18.99
#